data_da11442a9216d4b1f98dd1bbb3d021d8
#
_entry.id   da11442a9216d4b1f98dd1bbb3d021d8
#
_cell.length_a   1.000
_cell.length_b   1.000
_cell.length_c   1.000
_cell.angle_alpha   90.00
_cell.angle_beta   90.00
_cell.angle_gamma   90.00
#
_symmetry.space_group_name_H-M   'P 1'
#
loop_
_entity.id
_entity.type
_entity.pdbx_description
1 polymer ?
#
loop_
_entity_poly.entity_id
_entity_poly.type
_entity_poly.pdbx_seq_one_letter_code
_entity_poly.pdbx_strand_id
1 'polypeptide(L)'
;MYNNTLRTFTGRMIIATLGCVIMSIGINVFTTPWNFYTTGLVGYSQFLRSVLVEDYGITLSNIDLAGVIYYALSIPIFIITFKGLGRSFFLRTLVFTAVFSLTTAFIPVPSAPVINDRLTCVLIGSVCVGVGDGMVITCGCTVGGLDMLAMHIAKKTGLQVGKFTILVNILLFVLCFFRYDFSVVVYSVLYMVFSSLILDRMHQQSINMQVLIFTKYRDNAIPQRIMEETGRGVTRWDGYGAYTNEPTAVLCTCINRYELEQLERIVKGVDPKAFIIATSNVYINGNFIHKV
;
A
#
# COMPACT_ATOMS: atom_id res chain seq x y z
N MET A 1 -19.77 -1.28 6.59
CA MET A 1 -19.21 -2.54 7.12
C MET A 1 -17.67 -2.52 7.15
N TYR A 2 -17.00 -2.18 6.06
CA TYR A 2 -15.52 -2.13 5.95
C TYR A 2 -14.85 -1.25 7.04
N ASN A 3 -15.38 -0.06 7.30
CA ASN A 3 -14.83 0.87 8.32
C ASN A 3 -14.94 0.37 9.78
N ASN A 4 -15.89 -0.51 10.10
CA ASN A 4 -15.98 -1.07 11.46
C ASN A 4 -15.00 -2.22 11.69
N THR A 5 -14.68 -2.97 10.65
CA THR A 5 -13.75 -4.10 10.70
C THR A 5 -12.31 -3.62 10.89
N LEU A 6 -11.93 -2.50 10.28
CA LEU A 6 -10.59 -1.89 10.46
C LEU A 6 -10.39 -1.26 11.85
N ARG A 7 -11.44 -1.07 12.64
CA ARG A 7 -11.32 -0.56 14.01
C ARG A 7 -10.83 -1.60 15.01
N THR A 8 -11.02 -2.89 14.72
CA THR A 8 -10.58 -3.97 15.60
C THR A 8 -9.26 -4.56 15.12
N PHE A 9 -8.40 -4.95 16.06
CA PHE A 9 -7.14 -5.63 15.73
C PHE A 9 -7.38 -6.89 14.89
N THR A 10 -8.36 -7.70 15.28
CA THR A 10 -8.75 -8.93 14.56
C THR A 10 -9.21 -8.65 13.14
N GLY A 11 -10.00 -7.57 12.93
CA GLY A 11 -10.46 -7.19 11.61
C GLY A 11 -9.31 -6.82 10.67
N ARG A 12 -8.31 -6.09 11.17
CA ARG A 12 -7.09 -5.76 10.40
C ARG A 12 -6.31 -7.01 10.01
N MET A 13 -6.18 -7.96 10.92
CA MET A 13 -5.48 -9.23 10.64
C MET A 13 -6.20 -10.03 9.55
N ILE A 14 -7.53 -10.10 9.57
CA ILE A 14 -8.34 -10.78 8.55
C ILE A 14 -8.15 -10.09 7.19
N ILE A 15 -8.27 -8.76 7.12
CA ILE A 15 -8.12 -8.01 5.88
C ILE A 15 -6.71 -8.19 5.29
N ALA A 16 -5.67 -8.10 6.11
CA ALA A 16 -4.30 -8.30 5.65
C ALA A 16 -4.05 -9.75 5.18
N THR A 17 -4.64 -10.75 5.85
CA THR A 17 -4.55 -12.15 5.41
C THR A 17 -5.25 -12.35 4.05
N LEU A 18 -6.44 -11.78 3.86
CA LEU A 18 -7.12 -11.79 2.56
C LEU A 18 -6.28 -11.09 1.48
N GLY A 19 -5.62 -9.98 1.82
CA GLY A 19 -4.67 -9.30 0.94
C GLY A 19 -3.54 -10.22 0.50
N CYS A 20 -2.91 -10.95 1.42
CA CYS A 20 -1.86 -11.93 1.10
C CYS A 20 -2.36 -13.04 0.16
N VAL A 21 -3.56 -13.57 0.39
CA VAL A 21 -4.18 -14.60 -0.47
C VAL A 21 -4.41 -14.05 -1.88
N ILE A 22 -5.00 -12.85 -2.00
CA ILE A 22 -5.26 -12.22 -3.30
C ILE A 22 -3.96 -11.98 -4.06
N MET A 23 -2.91 -11.48 -3.39
CA MET A 23 -1.58 -11.30 -3.98
C MET A 23 -1.03 -12.63 -4.51
N SER A 24 -1.05 -13.66 -3.69
CA SER A 24 -0.51 -14.98 -4.04
C SER A 24 -1.26 -15.61 -5.22
N ILE A 25 -2.59 -15.43 -5.32
CA ILE A 25 -3.38 -15.83 -6.49
C ILE A 25 -2.93 -15.03 -7.73
N GLY A 26 -2.81 -13.72 -7.63
CA GLY A 26 -2.33 -12.86 -8.72
C GLY A 26 -0.98 -13.32 -9.26
N ILE A 27 -0.07 -13.64 -8.37
CA ILE A 27 1.29 -14.09 -8.69
C ILE A 27 1.28 -15.50 -9.31
N ASN A 28 0.77 -16.48 -8.57
CA ASN A 28 0.94 -17.89 -8.94
C ASN A 28 0.06 -18.31 -10.11
N VAL A 29 -1.17 -17.76 -10.20
CA VAL A 29 -2.14 -18.18 -11.22
C VAL A 29 -2.00 -17.40 -12.53
N PHE A 30 -1.70 -16.10 -12.44
CA PHE A 30 -1.73 -15.24 -13.63
C PHE A 30 -0.35 -14.86 -14.15
N THR A 31 0.66 -14.60 -13.29
CA THR A 31 1.95 -14.11 -13.75
C THR A 31 2.99 -15.22 -13.92
N THR A 32 3.10 -16.12 -12.96
CA THR A 32 4.13 -17.18 -12.96
C THR A 32 4.05 -18.13 -14.16
N PRO A 33 2.87 -18.55 -14.67
CA PRO A 33 2.79 -19.45 -15.84
C PRO A 33 3.33 -18.83 -17.16
N TRP A 34 3.41 -17.49 -17.21
CA TRP A 34 3.98 -16.75 -18.32
C TRP A 34 5.45 -16.34 -18.09
N ASN A 35 6.06 -16.74 -16.96
CA ASN A 35 7.35 -16.28 -16.48
C ASN A 35 7.43 -14.76 -16.30
N PHE A 36 6.34 -14.11 -15.93
CA PHE A 36 6.36 -12.70 -15.58
C PHE A 36 6.77 -12.54 -14.12
N TYR A 37 7.70 -11.63 -13.89
CA TYR A 37 8.29 -11.40 -12.58
C TYR A 37 7.69 -10.20 -11.90
N THR A 38 7.40 -10.37 -10.62
CA THR A 38 6.99 -9.27 -9.75
C THR A 38 8.21 -8.40 -9.39
N THR A 39 7.99 -7.43 -8.53
CA THR A 39 9.05 -6.52 -8.05
C THR A 39 9.59 -6.93 -6.69
N GLY A 40 10.71 -6.34 -6.31
CA GLY A 40 11.28 -6.50 -4.99
C GLY A 40 11.73 -7.93 -4.69
N LEU A 41 11.69 -8.32 -3.42
CA LEU A 41 12.17 -9.62 -2.98
C LEU A 41 11.36 -10.78 -3.56
N VAL A 42 10.07 -10.57 -3.81
CA VAL A 42 9.19 -11.55 -4.44
C VAL A 42 9.68 -11.90 -5.84
N GLY A 43 10.02 -10.89 -6.65
CA GLY A 43 10.58 -11.10 -7.99
C GLY A 43 11.90 -11.87 -7.95
N TYR A 44 12.78 -11.56 -7.02
CA TYR A 44 14.02 -12.34 -6.82
C TYR A 44 13.75 -13.79 -6.40
N SER A 45 12.77 -14.01 -5.54
CA SER A 45 12.39 -15.39 -5.14
C SER A 45 11.81 -16.18 -6.30
N GLN A 46 11.00 -15.55 -7.16
CA GLN A 46 10.51 -16.16 -8.40
C GLN A 46 11.65 -16.48 -9.37
N PHE A 47 12.61 -15.55 -9.53
CA PHE A 47 13.78 -15.77 -10.40
C PHE A 47 14.63 -16.95 -9.89
N LEU A 48 14.92 -17.01 -8.59
CA LEU A 48 15.66 -18.14 -8.01
C LEU A 48 14.87 -19.44 -8.12
N ARG A 49 13.56 -19.40 -7.91
CA ARG A 49 12.68 -20.55 -8.13
C ARG A 49 12.78 -21.07 -9.56
N SER A 50 12.75 -20.19 -10.57
CA SER A 50 12.87 -20.62 -11.97
C SER A 50 14.23 -21.24 -12.28
N VAL A 51 15.31 -20.69 -11.71
CA VAL A 51 16.65 -21.31 -11.83
C VAL A 51 16.68 -22.71 -11.20
N LEU A 52 16.15 -22.87 -10.00
CA LEU A 52 16.16 -24.16 -9.30
C LEU A 52 15.30 -25.22 -9.99
N VAL A 53 14.14 -24.81 -10.51
CA VAL A 53 13.19 -25.73 -11.16
C VAL A 53 13.63 -26.07 -12.59
N GLU A 54 13.98 -25.06 -13.39
CA GLU A 54 14.26 -25.23 -14.82
C GLU A 54 15.66 -25.80 -15.09
N ASP A 55 16.70 -25.37 -14.33
CA ASP A 55 18.08 -25.75 -14.56
C ASP A 55 18.51 -27.00 -13.75
N TYR A 56 17.97 -27.10 -12.51
CA TYR A 56 18.37 -28.19 -11.61
C TYR A 56 17.26 -29.22 -11.35
N GLY A 57 16.04 -29.01 -11.86
CA GLY A 57 14.92 -29.93 -11.69
C GLY A 57 14.44 -30.08 -10.24
N ILE A 58 14.79 -29.13 -9.36
CA ILE A 58 14.42 -29.18 -7.94
C ILE A 58 12.97 -28.75 -7.79
N THR A 59 12.10 -29.70 -7.50
CA THR A 59 10.67 -29.45 -7.23
C THR A 59 10.27 -30.06 -5.91
N LEU A 60 9.35 -29.39 -5.20
CA LEU A 60 8.72 -29.94 -3.99
C LEU A 60 7.28 -30.35 -4.36
N SER A 61 6.87 -31.53 -3.92
CA SER A 61 5.50 -32.01 -4.14
C SER A 61 4.51 -31.06 -3.47
N ASN A 62 3.60 -30.48 -4.26
CA ASN A 62 2.52 -29.59 -3.81
C ASN A 62 2.94 -28.27 -3.12
N ILE A 63 4.21 -27.86 -3.22
CA ILE A 63 4.70 -26.60 -2.63
C ILE A 63 5.47 -25.82 -3.68
N ASP A 64 5.08 -24.55 -3.92
CA ASP A 64 5.87 -23.66 -4.76
C ASP A 64 7.10 -23.14 -4.00
N LEU A 65 8.27 -23.33 -4.59
CA LEU A 65 9.55 -22.92 -3.99
C LEU A 65 9.67 -21.41 -3.83
N ALA A 66 8.97 -20.60 -4.63
CA ALA A 66 9.06 -19.14 -4.54
C ALA A 66 8.67 -18.62 -3.15
N GLY A 67 7.60 -19.18 -2.56
CA GLY A 67 7.19 -18.81 -1.20
C GLY A 67 8.25 -19.17 -0.15
N VAL A 68 8.85 -20.35 -0.25
CA VAL A 68 9.89 -20.81 0.68
C VAL A 68 11.15 -19.94 0.57
N ILE A 69 11.61 -19.69 -0.67
CA ILE A 69 12.76 -18.85 -0.95
C ILE A 69 12.52 -17.43 -0.46
N TYR A 70 11.32 -16.88 -0.68
CA TYR A 70 10.94 -15.55 -0.21
C TYR A 70 11.11 -15.41 1.31
N TYR A 71 10.60 -16.37 2.08
CA TYR A 71 10.75 -16.35 3.52
C TYR A 71 12.21 -16.46 3.95
N ALA A 72 12.97 -17.37 3.34
CA ALA A 72 14.40 -17.54 3.62
C ALA A 72 15.20 -16.26 3.34
N LEU A 73 14.95 -15.60 2.21
CA LEU A 73 15.59 -14.31 1.86
C LEU A 73 15.13 -13.14 2.76
N SER A 74 13.94 -13.24 3.36
CA SER A 74 13.45 -12.23 4.30
C SER A 74 14.15 -12.28 5.66
N ILE A 75 14.69 -13.44 6.07
CA ILE A 75 15.36 -13.60 7.37
C ILE A 75 16.52 -12.61 7.58
N PRO A 76 17.52 -12.50 6.68
CA PRO A 76 18.60 -11.54 6.84
C PRO A 76 18.10 -10.10 6.87
N ILE A 77 17.06 -9.77 6.11
CA ILE A 77 16.45 -8.45 6.11
C ILE A 77 15.82 -8.15 7.47
N PHE A 78 15.13 -9.10 8.08
CA PHE A 78 14.58 -8.94 9.43
C PHE A 78 15.68 -8.70 10.47
N ILE A 79 16.81 -9.40 10.38
CA ILE A 79 17.94 -9.22 11.31
C ILE A 79 18.49 -7.79 11.17
N ILE A 80 18.69 -7.30 9.94
CA ILE A 80 19.23 -5.96 9.67
C ILE A 80 18.26 -4.86 10.13
N THR A 81 16.96 -5.05 9.92
CA THR A 81 15.95 -4.00 10.16
C THR A 81 15.39 -4.01 11.58
N PHE A 82 15.69 -5.02 12.39
CA PHE A 82 15.15 -5.21 13.74
C PHE A 82 15.26 -3.99 14.64
N LYS A 83 16.41 -3.30 14.64
CA LYS A 83 16.67 -2.13 15.49
C LYS A 83 16.19 -0.81 14.88
N GLY A 84 15.82 -0.79 13.60
CA GLY A 84 15.49 0.45 12.86
C GLY A 84 14.02 0.79 12.78
N LEU A 85 13.14 -0.18 13.00
CA LEU A 85 11.70 -0.06 12.83
C LEU A 85 10.97 -0.24 14.17
N GLY A 86 9.80 0.37 14.31
CA GLY A 86 9.00 0.24 15.51
C GLY A 86 8.60 -1.22 15.80
N ARG A 87 8.67 -1.66 17.05
CA ARG A 87 8.39 -3.06 17.45
C ARG A 87 7.06 -3.60 16.96
N SER A 88 6.00 -2.79 17.03
CA SER A 88 4.65 -3.19 16.59
C SER A 88 4.57 -3.41 15.09
N PHE A 89 5.15 -2.51 14.30
CA PHE A 89 5.25 -2.64 12.85
C PHE A 89 6.08 -3.87 12.46
N PHE A 90 7.24 -4.05 13.09
CA PHE A 90 8.14 -5.17 12.84
C PHE A 90 7.47 -6.53 13.09
N LEU A 91 6.81 -6.71 14.25
CA LEU A 91 6.15 -7.97 14.59
C LEU A 91 4.98 -8.29 13.63
N ARG A 92 4.18 -7.30 13.28
CA ARG A 92 3.10 -7.49 12.30
C ARG A 92 3.66 -7.87 10.93
N THR A 93 4.69 -7.18 10.47
CA THR A 93 5.33 -7.48 9.19
C THR A 93 5.93 -8.89 9.18
N LEU A 94 6.56 -9.33 10.25
CA LEU A 94 7.08 -10.69 10.38
C LEU A 94 5.96 -11.74 10.24
N VAL A 95 4.81 -11.52 10.88
CA VAL A 95 3.65 -12.41 10.76
C VAL A 95 3.13 -12.43 9.32
N PHE A 96 2.93 -11.25 8.70
CA PHE A 96 2.37 -11.20 7.34
C PHE A 96 3.35 -11.64 6.26
N THR A 97 4.65 -11.50 6.47
CA THR A 97 5.65 -12.15 5.61
C THR A 97 5.52 -13.68 5.66
N ALA A 98 5.33 -14.25 6.84
CA ALA A 98 5.09 -15.68 6.97
C ALA A 98 3.76 -16.11 6.32
N VAL A 99 2.67 -15.36 6.55
CA VAL A 99 1.37 -15.62 5.91
C VAL A 99 1.48 -15.56 4.39
N PHE A 100 2.08 -14.51 3.85
CA PHE A 100 2.28 -14.35 2.40
C PHE A 100 3.17 -15.47 1.82
N SER A 101 4.25 -15.82 2.50
CA SER A 101 5.11 -16.94 2.11
C SER A 101 4.34 -18.26 2.05
N LEU A 102 3.55 -18.56 3.09
CA LEU A 102 2.73 -19.78 3.14
C LEU A 102 1.66 -19.77 2.03
N THR A 103 0.93 -18.67 1.85
CA THR A 103 -0.08 -18.58 0.79
C THR A 103 0.54 -18.75 -0.61
N THR A 104 1.70 -18.15 -0.86
CA THR A 104 2.42 -18.30 -2.13
C THR A 104 2.95 -19.73 -2.30
N ALA A 105 3.41 -20.37 -1.24
CA ALA A 105 3.90 -21.74 -1.31
C ALA A 105 2.78 -22.77 -1.55
N PHE A 106 1.60 -22.58 -0.96
CA PHE A 106 0.50 -23.55 -1.06
C PHE A 106 -0.48 -23.30 -2.22
N ILE A 107 -0.56 -22.09 -2.76
CA ILE A 107 -1.37 -21.83 -3.95
C ILE A 107 -0.63 -22.39 -5.17
N PRO A 108 -1.20 -23.40 -5.87
CA PRO A 108 -0.48 -24.06 -6.96
C PRO A 108 -0.30 -23.14 -8.15
N VAL A 109 0.84 -23.28 -8.82
CA VAL A 109 1.11 -22.66 -10.11
C VAL A 109 0.56 -23.58 -11.20
N PRO A 110 -0.39 -23.13 -12.03
CA PRO A 110 -0.88 -23.92 -13.15
C PRO A 110 0.24 -24.29 -14.12
N SER A 111 0.23 -25.52 -14.65
CA SER A 111 1.20 -25.99 -15.63
C SER A 111 1.09 -25.28 -17.00
N ALA A 112 -0.04 -24.64 -17.26
CA ALA A 112 -0.28 -23.81 -18.44
C ALA A 112 -1.03 -22.54 -18.03
N PRO A 113 -0.87 -21.43 -18.76
CA PRO A 113 -1.61 -20.20 -18.51
C PRO A 113 -3.13 -20.42 -18.53
N VAL A 114 -3.83 -19.92 -17.50
CA VAL A 114 -5.30 -20.00 -17.41
C VAL A 114 -5.99 -19.18 -18.50
N ILE A 115 -5.36 -18.10 -18.94
CA ILE A 115 -5.80 -17.22 -20.02
C ILE A 115 -4.68 -17.13 -21.04
N ASN A 116 -4.97 -17.41 -22.32
CA ASN A 116 -3.98 -17.39 -23.42
C ASN A 116 -3.71 -15.98 -23.96
N ASP A 117 -3.92 -14.95 -23.14
CA ASP A 117 -3.56 -13.57 -23.47
C ASP A 117 -2.65 -12.98 -22.39
N ARG A 118 -1.44 -12.63 -22.80
CA ARG A 118 -0.38 -12.13 -21.92
C ARG A 118 -0.76 -10.83 -21.23
N LEU A 119 -1.37 -9.90 -21.99
CA LEU A 119 -1.74 -8.59 -21.45
C LEU A 119 -2.86 -8.72 -20.41
N THR A 120 -3.86 -9.52 -20.69
CA THR A 120 -4.95 -9.80 -19.74
C THR A 120 -4.40 -10.41 -18.44
N CYS A 121 -3.47 -11.35 -18.51
CA CYS A 121 -2.83 -11.94 -17.33
C CYS A 121 -2.05 -10.90 -16.54
N VAL A 122 -1.30 -10.01 -17.20
CA VAL A 122 -0.59 -8.89 -16.56
C VAL A 122 -1.55 -7.97 -15.84
N LEU A 123 -2.65 -7.56 -16.48
CA LEU A 123 -3.62 -6.65 -15.89
C LEU A 123 -4.31 -7.26 -14.67
N ILE A 124 -4.81 -8.51 -14.77
CA ILE A 124 -5.46 -9.19 -13.64
C ILE A 124 -4.47 -9.41 -12.49
N GLY A 125 -3.26 -9.91 -12.79
CA GLY A 125 -2.21 -10.11 -11.81
C GLY A 125 -1.83 -8.81 -11.10
N SER A 126 -1.70 -7.70 -11.85
CA SER A 126 -1.39 -6.38 -11.31
C SER A 126 -2.49 -5.86 -10.38
N VAL A 127 -3.77 -6.05 -10.75
CA VAL A 127 -4.91 -5.69 -9.90
C VAL A 127 -4.88 -6.49 -8.61
N CYS A 128 -4.71 -7.81 -8.70
CA CYS A 128 -4.65 -8.66 -7.52
C CYS A 128 -3.53 -8.25 -6.56
N VAL A 129 -2.33 -8.01 -7.10
CA VAL A 129 -1.18 -7.65 -6.25
C VAL A 129 -1.31 -6.22 -5.72
N GLY A 130 -1.67 -5.25 -6.53
CA GLY A 130 -1.83 -3.87 -6.08
C GLY A 130 -2.93 -3.70 -5.03
N VAL A 131 -4.07 -4.38 -5.20
CA VAL A 131 -5.16 -4.38 -4.20
C VAL A 131 -4.75 -5.13 -2.94
N GLY A 132 -4.18 -6.34 -3.09
CA GLY A 132 -3.78 -7.16 -1.94
C GLY A 132 -2.71 -6.47 -1.09
N ASP A 133 -1.68 -5.90 -1.71
CA ASP A 133 -0.63 -5.14 -1.01
C ASP A 133 -1.20 -3.87 -0.36
N GLY A 134 -2.08 -3.15 -1.06
CA GLY A 134 -2.82 -2.01 -0.49
C GLY A 134 -3.63 -2.39 0.75
N MET A 135 -4.28 -3.57 0.77
CA MET A 135 -4.98 -4.08 1.95
C MET A 135 -4.03 -4.34 3.12
N VAL A 136 -2.84 -4.89 2.87
CA VAL A 136 -1.83 -5.15 3.90
C VAL A 136 -1.29 -3.83 4.47
N ILE A 137 -0.94 -2.87 3.61
CA ILE A 137 -0.39 -1.57 4.01
C ILE A 137 -1.41 -0.76 4.81
N THR A 138 -2.69 -0.76 4.43
CA THR A 138 -3.75 -0.07 5.19
C THR A 138 -3.95 -0.65 6.58
N CYS A 139 -3.55 -1.89 6.83
CA CYS A 139 -3.53 -2.50 8.17
C CYS A 139 -2.31 -2.10 9.02
N GLY A 140 -1.43 -1.24 8.50
CA GLY A 140 -0.23 -0.75 9.19
C GLY A 140 0.88 -1.79 9.29
N CYS A 141 1.03 -2.61 8.26
CA CYS A 141 2.09 -3.59 8.08
C CYS A 141 2.47 -3.69 6.59
N THR A 142 3.44 -4.51 6.27
CA THR A 142 3.82 -4.87 4.90
C THR A 142 4.06 -6.39 4.85
N VAL A 143 4.08 -6.96 3.67
CA VAL A 143 4.50 -8.36 3.52
C VAL A 143 6.01 -8.56 3.74
N GLY A 144 6.76 -7.50 4.00
CA GLY A 144 8.20 -7.55 4.28
C GLY A 144 9.05 -7.37 3.00
N GLY A 145 10.22 -8.02 3.00
CA GLY A 145 11.10 -7.98 1.85
C GLY A 145 11.90 -6.68 1.71
N LEU A 146 12.17 -6.29 0.47
CA LEU A 146 13.03 -5.14 0.15
C LEU A 146 12.44 -3.80 0.59
N ASP A 147 11.14 -3.69 0.79
CA ASP A 147 10.50 -2.45 1.26
C ASP A 147 10.93 -2.09 2.68
N MET A 148 11.04 -3.09 3.57
CA MET A 148 11.59 -2.88 4.92
C MET A 148 13.05 -2.43 4.87
N LEU A 149 13.83 -3.05 3.99
CA LEU A 149 15.24 -2.70 3.81
C LEU A 149 15.36 -1.28 3.25
N ALA A 150 14.54 -0.92 2.26
CA ALA A 150 14.48 0.42 1.68
C ALA A 150 14.14 1.49 2.73
N MET A 151 13.13 1.23 3.58
CA MET A 151 12.77 2.12 4.68
C MET A 151 13.90 2.25 5.71
N HIS A 152 14.58 1.15 6.05
CA HIS A 152 15.71 1.17 6.98
C HIS A 152 16.89 1.99 6.43
N ILE A 153 17.26 1.78 5.16
CA ILE A 153 18.32 2.50 4.47
C ILE A 153 17.95 3.97 4.36
N ALA A 154 16.72 4.30 3.94
CA ALA A 154 16.24 5.67 3.83
C ALA A 154 16.37 6.44 5.17
N LYS A 155 15.97 5.79 6.26
CA LYS A 155 16.08 6.37 7.62
C LYS A 155 17.54 6.62 8.05
N LYS A 156 18.47 5.75 7.62
CA LYS A 156 19.87 5.83 8.02
C LYS A 156 20.71 6.75 7.14
N THR A 157 20.42 6.80 5.84
CA THR A 157 21.24 7.49 4.82
C THR A 157 20.57 8.72 4.22
N GLY A 158 19.26 8.91 4.43
CA GLY A 158 18.47 9.93 3.75
C GLY A 158 18.13 9.60 2.27
N LEU A 159 18.53 8.43 1.78
CA LEU A 159 18.22 8.00 0.41
C LEU A 159 16.72 7.82 0.26
N GLN A 160 16.16 8.29 -0.86
CA GLN A 160 14.73 8.10 -1.13
C GLN A 160 14.40 6.61 -1.36
N VAL A 161 13.40 6.08 -0.65
CA VAL A 161 12.93 4.69 -0.76
C VAL A 161 12.72 4.28 -2.21
N GLY A 162 12.04 5.13 -3.00
CA GLY A 162 11.77 4.85 -4.40
C GLY A 162 13.01 4.66 -5.28
N LYS A 163 14.08 5.45 -5.04
CA LYS A 163 15.33 5.29 -5.80
C LYS A 163 16.00 3.94 -5.54
N PHE A 164 16.00 3.49 -4.28
CA PHE A 164 16.51 2.17 -3.92
C PHE A 164 15.70 1.05 -4.59
N THR A 165 14.37 1.12 -4.49
CA THR A 165 13.47 0.13 -5.08
C THR A 165 13.64 0.05 -6.61
N ILE A 166 13.73 1.20 -7.30
CA ILE A 166 13.97 1.24 -8.75
C ILE A 166 15.30 0.55 -9.10
N LEU A 167 16.38 0.88 -8.40
CA LEU A 167 17.71 0.29 -8.67
C LEU A 167 17.69 -1.24 -8.54
N VAL A 168 17.08 -1.74 -7.47
CA VAL A 168 16.96 -3.18 -7.22
C VAL A 168 16.10 -3.86 -8.28
N ASN A 169 15.00 -3.25 -8.71
CA ASN A 169 14.16 -3.81 -9.76
C ASN A 169 14.83 -3.78 -11.14
N ILE A 170 15.61 -2.74 -11.47
CA ILE A 170 16.41 -2.71 -12.70
C ILE A 170 17.37 -3.90 -12.71
N LEU A 171 18.08 -4.19 -11.61
CA LEU A 171 18.99 -5.33 -11.53
C LEU A 171 18.23 -6.65 -11.78
N LEU A 172 17.07 -6.84 -11.18
CA LEU A 172 16.24 -8.02 -11.43
C LEU A 172 15.87 -8.17 -12.91
N PHE A 173 15.38 -7.09 -13.55
CA PHE A 173 14.99 -7.15 -14.95
C PHE A 173 16.16 -7.35 -15.91
N VAL A 174 17.35 -6.87 -15.57
CA VAL A 174 18.58 -7.18 -16.30
C VAL A 174 18.89 -8.68 -16.21
N LEU A 175 18.76 -9.30 -15.04
CA LEU A 175 18.93 -10.76 -14.90
C LEU A 175 17.88 -11.52 -15.72
N CYS A 176 16.63 -11.07 -15.71
CA CYS A 176 15.57 -11.67 -16.53
C CYS A 176 15.85 -11.52 -18.04
N PHE A 177 16.41 -10.38 -18.47
CA PHE A 177 16.77 -10.13 -19.88
C PHE A 177 17.81 -11.12 -20.43
N PHE A 178 18.78 -11.51 -19.61
CA PHE A 178 19.80 -12.50 -20.02
C PHE A 178 19.30 -13.95 -20.03
N ARG A 179 18.16 -14.21 -19.35
CA ARG A 179 17.63 -15.57 -19.23
C ARG A 179 16.42 -15.85 -20.12
N TYR A 180 15.60 -14.84 -20.38
CA TYR A 180 14.32 -14.97 -21.06
C TYR A 180 14.22 -14.03 -22.26
N ASP A 181 13.19 -14.26 -23.07
CA ASP A 181 12.86 -13.36 -24.18
C ASP A 181 12.56 -11.94 -23.71
N PHE A 182 12.91 -10.97 -24.54
CA PHE A 182 12.62 -9.55 -24.26
C PHE A 182 11.16 -9.28 -23.91
N SER A 183 10.23 -10.04 -24.49
CA SER A 183 8.80 -9.93 -24.17
C SER A 183 8.49 -10.15 -22.69
N VAL A 184 9.17 -11.10 -22.02
CA VAL A 184 9.01 -11.36 -20.59
C VAL A 184 9.37 -10.13 -19.76
N VAL A 185 10.47 -9.47 -20.10
CA VAL A 185 10.90 -8.25 -19.42
C VAL A 185 9.89 -7.12 -19.61
N VAL A 186 9.43 -6.91 -20.85
CA VAL A 186 8.41 -5.86 -21.15
C VAL A 186 7.13 -6.09 -20.35
N TYR A 187 6.59 -7.31 -20.35
CA TYR A 187 5.37 -7.62 -19.60
C TYR A 187 5.58 -7.54 -18.08
N SER A 188 6.77 -7.89 -17.58
CA SER A 188 7.10 -7.72 -16.15
C SER A 188 7.19 -6.25 -15.75
N VAL A 189 7.73 -5.39 -16.61
CA VAL A 189 7.73 -3.93 -16.39
C VAL A 189 6.31 -3.37 -16.43
N LEU A 190 5.48 -3.78 -17.39
CA LEU A 190 4.07 -3.39 -17.44
C LEU A 190 3.33 -3.82 -16.16
N TYR A 191 3.56 -5.05 -15.72
CA TYR A 191 3.01 -5.56 -14.46
C TYR A 191 3.43 -4.67 -13.27
N MET A 192 4.70 -4.31 -13.17
CA MET A 192 5.21 -3.41 -12.13
C MET A 192 4.50 -2.05 -12.16
N VAL A 193 4.37 -1.45 -13.34
CA VAL A 193 3.72 -0.13 -13.47
C VAL A 193 2.26 -0.19 -13.04
N PHE A 194 1.49 -1.15 -13.55
CA PHE A 194 0.07 -1.28 -13.21
C PHE A 194 -0.15 -1.61 -11.74
N SER A 195 0.63 -2.53 -11.16
CA SER A 195 0.50 -2.86 -9.73
C SER A 195 0.83 -1.68 -8.83
N SER A 196 1.88 -0.90 -9.18
CA SER A 196 2.24 0.32 -8.45
C SER A 196 1.15 1.40 -8.54
N LEU A 197 0.56 1.62 -9.71
CA LEU A 197 -0.54 2.60 -9.88
C LEU A 197 -1.76 2.24 -9.02
N ILE A 198 -2.08 0.94 -8.94
CA ILE A 198 -3.20 0.46 -8.11
C ILE A 198 -2.86 0.60 -6.62
N LEU A 199 -1.66 0.20 -6.23
CA LEU A 199 -1.17 0.35 -4.86
C LEU A 199 -1.19 1.80 -4.41
N ASP A 200 -0.67 2.71 -5.22
CA ASP A 200 -0.67 4.16 -4.93
C ASP A 200 -2.09 4.68 -4.74
N ARG A 201 -3.03 4.23 -5.56
CA ARG A 201 -4.44 4.61 -5.41
C ARG A 201 -5.04 4.13 -4.08
N MET A 202 -4.71 2.92 -3.67
CA MET A 202 -5.12 2.36 -2.37
C MET A 202 -4.46 3.10 -1.19
N HIS A 203 -3.17 3.42 -1.33
CA HIS A 203 -2.41 4.11 -0.27
C HIS A 203 -2.81 5.58 -0.11
N GLN A 204 -3.14 6.29 -1.20
CA GLN A 204 -3.58 7.68 -1.15
C GLN A 204 -4.83 7.91 -0.30
N GLN A 205 -5.64 6.90 -0.07
CA GLN A 205 -6.82 7.00 0.78
C GLN A 205 -6.48 7.19 2.27
N SER A 206 -5.28 6.83 2.71
CA SER A 206 -4.82 6.93 4.11
C SER A 206 -4.01 8.20 4.39
N ILE A 207 -3.91 9.13 3.43
CA ILE A 207 -3.13 10.36 3.58
C ILE A 207 -3.86 11.32 4.52
N ASN A 208 -3.11 11.83 5.51
CA ASN A 208 -3.60 12.90 6.39
C ASN A 208 -3.67 14.23 5.63
N MET A 209 -4.74 14.95 5.85
CA MET A 209 -4.97 16.26 5.27
C MET A 209 -5.29 17.29 6.36
N GLN A 210 -4.79 18.48 6.19
CA GLN A 210 -5.26 19.67 6.90
C GLN A 210 -6.30 20.36 6.04
N VAL A 211 -7.44 20.69 6.62
CA VAL A 211 -8.49 21.43 5.93
C VAL A 211 -8.75 22.74 6.64
N LEU A 212 -8.69 23.81 5.86
CA LEU A 212 -9.09 25.16 6.28
C LEU A 212 -10.43 25.49 5.62
N ILE A 213 -11.40 25.92 6.41
CA ILE A 213 -12.73 26.26 5.96
C ILE A 213 -12.97 27.74 6.30
N PHE A 214 -13.24 28.55 5.31
CA PHE A 214 -13.55 29.97 5.45
C PHE A 214 -15.03 30.15 5.24
N THR A 215 -15.73 30.64 6.27
CA THR A 215 -17.18 30.82 6.25
C THR A 215 -17.60 32.12 6.92
N LYS A 216 -18.69 32.69 6.43
CA LYS A 216 -19.34 33.83 7.08
C LYS A 216 -20.31 33.42 8.20
N TYR A 217 -20.65 32.13 8.26
CA TYR A 217 -21.46 31.59 9.36
C TYR A 217 -20.60 31.50 10.62
N ARG A 218 -20.98 32.26 11.63
CA ARG A 218 -20.25 32.40 12.89
C ARG A 218 -20.84 31.57 14.03
N ASP A 219 -21.91 30.87 13.78
CA ASP A 219 -22.46 29.89 14.71
C ASP A 219 -21.59 28.66 14.79
N ASN A 220 -21.85 27.80 15.75
CA ASN A 220 -21.10 26.54 15.92
C ASN A 220 -21.66 25.37 15.09
N ALA A 221 -22.58 25.61 14.14
CA ALA A 221 -23.26 24.57 13.41
C ALA A 221 -22.28 23.73 12.58
N ILE A 222 -21.32 24.35 11.84
CA ILE A 222 -20.32 23.64 11.04
C ILE A 222 -19.35 22.86 11.95
N PRO A 223 -18.66 23.46 12.95
CA PRO A 223 -17.76 22.73 13.85
C PRO A 223 -18.45 21.58 14.56
N GLN A 224 -19.68 21.81 15.09
CA GLN A 224 -20.40 20.79 15.82
C GLN A 224 -20.74 19.59 14.93
N ARG A 225 -21.26 19.80 13.72
CA ARG A 225 -21.57 18.72 12.78
C ARG A 225 -20.30 17.97 12.32
N ILE A 226 -19.19 18.67 12.10
CA ILE A 226 -17.91 18.00 11.80
C ILE A 226 -17.51 17.08 12.95
N MET A 227 -17.55 17.57 14.20
CA MET A 227 -17.19 16.76 15.38
C MET A 227 -18.13 15.57 15.58
N GLU A 228 -19.43 15.76 15.40
CA GLU A 228 -20.45 14.70 15.59
C GLU A 228 -20.37 13.63 14.49
N GLU A 229 -20.27 14.04 13.22
CA GLU A 229 -20.34 13.11 12.09
C GLU A 229 -18.98 12.46 11.77
N THR A 230 -17.86 13.18 11.98
CA THR A 230 -16.52 12.68 11.66
C THR A 230 -15.71 12.29 12.91
N GLY A 231 -16.10 12.79 14.10
CA GLY A 231 -15.34 12.63 15.35
C GLY A 231 -13.96 13.33 15.29
N ARG A 232 -13.80 14.35 14.42
CA ARG A 232 -12.58 15.14 14.27
C ARG A 232 -12.69 16.44 15.04
N GLY A 233 -11.63 16.80 15.75
CA GLY A 233 -11.55 18.10 16.43
C GLY A 233 -11.51 19.23 15.40
N VAL A 234 -12.14 20.35 15.75
CA VAL A 234 -12.13 21.57 14.93
C VAL A 234 -11.59 22.71 15.78
N THR A 235 -10.60 23.42 15.26
CA THR A 235 -10.12 24.67 15.86
C THR A 235 -10.68 25.84 15.07
N ARG A 236 -11.19 26.84 15.75
CA ARG A 236 -11.74 28.04 15.14
C ARG A 236 -10.95 29.27 15.57
N TRP A 237 -10.75 30.19 14.64
CA TRP A 237 -10.37 31.57 14.88
C TRP A 237 -11.16 32.51 13.99
N ASP A 238 -11.34 33.73 14.43
CA ASP A 238 -12.07 34.75 13.70
C ASP A 238 -11.09 35.70 13.00
N GLY A 239 -11.42 36.10 11.80
CA GLY A 239 -10.68 37.04 10.97
C GLY A 239 -11.62 37.99 10.24
N TYR A 240 -11.04 38.81 9.39
CA TYR A 240 -11.77 39.73 8.52
C TYR A 240 -11.29 39.60 7.09
N GLY A 241 -12.19 39.65 6.13
CA GLY A 241 -11.83 39.69 4.72
C GLY A 241 -11.12 41.00 4.41
N ALA A 242 -9.87 40.98 3.94
CA ALA A 242 -9.08 42.19 3.73
C ALA A 242 -9.72 43.16 2.73
N TYR A 243 -10.45 42.64 1.73
CA TYR A 243 -11.13 43.46 0.73
C TYR A 243 -12.52 43.96 1.19
N THR A 244 -13.32 43.07 1.79
CA THR A 244 -14.71 43.37 2.16
C THR A 244 -14.82 43.92 3.56
N ASN A 245 -13.80 43.78 4.39
CA ASN A 245 -13.80 44.04 5.84
C ASN A 245 -14.92 43.31 6.62
N GLU A 246 -15.45 42.22 6.02
CA GLU A 246 -16.49 41.40 6.64
C GLU A 246 -15.88 40.36 7.57
N PRO A 247 -16.53 40.13 8.73
CA PRO A 247 -16.08 39.08 9.66
C PRO A 247 -16.20 37.70 9.02
N THR A 248 -15.15 36.91 9.13
CA THR A 248 -15.03 35.58 8.57
C THR A 248 -14.51 34.62 9.64
N ALA A 249 -15.20 33.51 9.85
CA ALA A 249 -14.71 32.42 10.68
C ALA A 249 -13.79 31.51 9.86
N VAL A 250 -12.63 31.17 10.40
CA VAL A 250 -11.71 30.20 9.85
C VAL A 250 -11.70 28.98 10.74
N LEU A 251 -12.05 27.83 10.17
CA LEU A 251 -12.06 26.55 10.86
C LEU A 251 -10.93 25.68 10.35
N CYS A 252 -10.18 25.07 11.25
CA CYS A 252 -9.11 24.14 10.92
C CYS A 252 -9.42 22.77 11.48
N THR A 253 -9.35 21.75 10.64
CA THR A 253 -9.46 20.35 11.07
C THR A 253 -8.46 19.48 10.34
N CYS A 254 -8.05 18.39 10.98
CA CYS A 254 -7.22 17.37 10.35
C CYS A 254 -8.06 16.11 10.13
N ILE A 255 -8.07 15.65 8.90
CA ILE A 255 -8.86 14.50 8.44
C ILE A 255 -8.00 13.55 7.60
N ASN A 256 -8.53 12.37 7.31
CA ASN A 256 -7.98 11.53 6.25
C ASN A 256 -8.63 11.89 4.91
N ARG A 257 -7.93 11.60 3.81
CA ARG A 257 -8.40 11.95 2.46
C ARG A 257 -9.80 11.41 2.13
N TYR A 258 -10.13 10.21 2.59
CA TYR A 258 -11.45 9.60 2.38
C TYR A 258 -12.60 10.32 3.12
N GLU A 259 -12.27 11.13 4.14
CA GLU A 259 -13.25 11.92 4.89
C GLU A 259 -13.55 13.28 4.22
N LEU A 260 -12.76 13.68 3.20
CA LEU A 260 -12.86 14.99 2.56
C LEU A 260 -14.23 15.22 1.93
N GLU A 261 -14.75 14.28 1.17
CA GLU A 261 -16.06 14.37 0.52
C GLU A 261 -17.21 14.48 1.53
N GLN A 262 -17.11 13.75 2.66
CA GLN A 262 -18.06 13.86 3.75
C GLN A 262 -18.00 15.25 4.40
N LEU A 263 -16.79 15.74 4.65
CA LEU A 263 -16.58 17.08 5.23
C LEU A 263 -17.11 18.18 4.31
N GLU A 264 -16.85 18.09 3.01
CA GLU A 264 -17.39 19.03 2.02
C GLU A 264 -18.92 19.06 2.02
N ARG A 265 -19.57 17.89 2.09
CA ARG A 265 -21.04 17.79 2.18
C ARG A 265 -21.57 18.45 3.46
N ILE A 266 -20.91 18.23 4.60
CA ILE A 266 -21.30 18.85 5.88
C ILE A 266 -21.21 20.37 5.78
N VAL A 267 -20.07 20.87 5.29
CA VAL A 267 -19.81 22.32 5.20
C VAL A 267 -20.77 22.99 4.21
N LYS A 268 -20.89 22.44 3.00
CA LYS A 268 -21.75 22.99 1.96
C LYS A 268 -23.24 22.86 2.26
N GLY A 269 -23.63 21.91 3.12
CA GLY A 269 -25.00 21.78 3.62
C GLY A 269 -25.40 22.89 4.61
N VAL A 270 -24.43 23.56 5.23
CA VAL A 270 -24.67 24.71 6.14
C VAL A 270 -24.38 26.03 5.42
N ASP A 271 -23.22 26.14 4.77
CA ASP A 271 -22.81 27.30 4.00
C ASP A 271 -22.38 26.89 2.58
N PRO A 272 -23.28 27.00 1.58
CA PRO A 272 -22.95 26.70 0.19
C PRO A 272 -21.83 27.60 -0.39
N LYS A 273 -21.59 28.78 0.21
CA LYS A 273 -20.56 29.73 -0.21
C LYS A 273 -19.25 29.59 0.55
N ALA A 274 -19.15 28.67 1.49
CA ALA A 274 -17.91 28.42 2.22
C ALA A 274 -16.77 28.06 1.27
N PHE A 275 -15.59 28.59 1.55
CA PHE A 275 -14.37 28.32 0.79
C PHE A 275 -13.52 27.30 1.56
N ILE A 276 -13.11 26.21 0.89
CA ILE A 276 -12.40 25.11 1.52
C ILE A 276 -11.04 24.96 0.85
N ILE A 277 -9.96 24.97 1.65
CA ILE A 277 -8.60 24.63 1.23
C ILE A 277 -8.23 23.32 1.89
N ALA A 278 -7.85 22.32 1.10
CA ALA A 278 -7.40 21.03 1.58
C ALA A 278 -5.94 20.79 1.18
N THR A 279 -5.06 20.65 2.17
CA THR A 279 -3.63 20.38 1.98
C THR A 279 -3.34 18.94 2.35
N SER A 280 -2.81 18.17 1.40
CA SER A 280 -2.43 16.76 1.58
C SER A 280 -1.02 16.61 2.16
N ASN A 281 -0.69 15.41 2.64
CA ASN A 281 0.64 15.03 3.17
C ASN A 281 1.08 15.85 4.39
N VAL A 282 0.16 16.15 5.28
CA VAL A 282 0.47 16.87 6.50
C VAL A 282 1.06 15.90 7.54
N TYR A 283 2.22 16.23 8.10
CA TYR A 283 2.77 15.51 9.23
C TYR A 283 2.06 15.94 10.52
N ILE A 284 1.37 15.00 11.15
CA ILE A 284 0.65 15.24 12.40
C ILE A 284 1.37 14.48 13.52
N ASN A 285 1.86 15.21 14.51
CA ASN A 285 2.43 14.65 15.74
C ASN A 285 1.58 15.09 16.92
N GLY A 286 1.03 14.15 17.68
CA GLY A 286 0.19 14.43 18.84
C GLY A 286 -1.04 13.52 18.91
N ASN A 287 -2.09 14.03 19.56
CA ASN A 287 -3.31 13.25 19.87
C ASN A 287 -4.26 13.15 18.66
N PHE A 288 -3.74 12.71 17.50
CA PHE A 288 -4.53 12.47 16.30
C PHE A 288 -4.84 10.97 16.16
N ILE A 289 -6.12 10.62 16.23
CA ILE A 289 -6.56 9.24 16.05
C ILE A 289 -6.59 8.95 14.55
N HIS A 290 -5.64 8.15 14.08
CA HIS A 290 -5.71 7.60 12.73
C HIS A 290 -6.90 6.65 12.64
N LYS A 291 -8.00 7.13 12.06
CA LYS A 291 -9.12 6.26 11.68
C LYS A 291 -8.71 5.61 10.37
N VAL A 292 -8.27 4.37 10.45
CA VAL A 292 -7.99 3.52 9.28
C VAL A 292 -9.20 2.67 8.99
#